data_3f3c563d2113ebb3a8b8fbbbb5ca3074
#
_entry.id   3f3c563d2113ebb3a8b8fbbbb5ca3074
#
_cell.length_a   1.000
_cell.length_b   1.000
_cell.length_c   1.000
_cell.angle_alpha   90.00
_cell.angle_beta   90.00
_cell.angle_gamma   90.00
#
_symmetry.space_group_name_H-M   'P 1'
#
loop_
_entity.id
_entity.type
_entity.pdbx_description
1 polymer ?
#
loop_
_entity_poly.entity_id
_entity_poly.type
_entity_poly.pdbx_seq_one_letter_code
_entity_poly.pdbx_strand_id
1 'polypeptide(L)' 'MSHGNYEFRYVRGHIEVFLYGVFQFSADTISEAQEELQDFAS' A
#
# COMPACT_ATOMS: atom_id res chain seq x y z
N MET A 1 -12.55 -12.69 -1.76
CA MET A 1 -12.92 -11.43 -1.76
C MET A 1 -11.84 -10.44 -1.75
N SER A 2 -12.02 -9.47 -2.43
CA SER A 2 -11.00 -8.52 -2.61
C SER A 2 -10.72 -7.77 -1.33
N HIS A 3 -9.54 -7.29 -1.19
CA HIS A 3 -9.20 -6.51 -0.05
C HIS A 3 -9.55 -5.09 -0.28
N GLY A 4 -10.47 -4.89 -1.10
CA GLY A 4 -11.03 -3.63 -1.22
C GLY A 4 -10.24 -2.74 -2.08
N ASN A 5 -10.06 -1.58 -1.62
CA ASN A 5 -9.74 -0.49 -2.46
C ASN A 5 -8.38 0.07 -2.21
N TYR A 6 -7.46 -0.78 -1.79
CA TYR A 6 -6.07 -0.39 -1.68
C TYR A 6 -5.47 -0.26 -3.06
N GLU A 7 -4.70 0.78 -3.26
CA GLU A 7 -4.06 1.05 -4.52
C GLU A 7 -2.59 1.30 -4.25
N PHE A 8 -1.73 0.64 -5.03
CA PHE A 8 -0.29 0.82 -4.92
C PHE A 8 0.16 1.66 -6.09
N ARG A 9 0.92 2.70 -5.82
CA ARG A 9 1.48 3.57 -6.85
C ARG A 9 2.97 3.62 -6.72
N TYR A 10 3.64 3.52 -7.85
CA TYR A 10 5.09 3.61 -7.87
C TYR A 10 5.47 5.07 -8.13
N VAL A 11 6.12 5.69 -7.17
CA VAL A 11 6.44 7.10 -7.27
C VAL A 11 7.90 7.29 -6.91
N ARG A 12 8.71 7.67 -7.89
CA ARG A 12 10.10 8.05 -7.66
C ARG A 12 10.88 7.04 -6.84
N GLY A 13 10.73 5.77 -7.20
CA GLY A 13 11.52 4.73 -6.58
C GLY A 13 10.96 4.17 -5.30
N HIS A 14 9.74 4.53 -4.95
CA HIS A 14 9.11 3.92 -3.79
C HIS A 14 7.64 3.65 -4.10
N ILE A 15 6.99 2.93 -3.21
CA ILE A 15 5.59 2.58 -3.37
C ILE A 15 4.77 3.41 -2.39
N GLU A 16 3.70 4.01 -2.90
CA GLU A 16 2.75 4.71 -2.04
C GLU A 16 1.45 3.93 -2.04
N VAL A 17 0.90 3.72 -0.87
CA VAL A 17 -0.32 2.93 -0.69
C VAL A 17 -1.47 3.84 -0.32
N PHE A 18 -2.56 3.71 -1.07
CA PHE A 18 -3.76 4.52 -0.87
C PHE A 18 -4.94 3.61 -0.59
N LEU A 19 -5.89 4.12 0.17
CA LEU A 19 -7.14 3.44 0.41
C LEU A 19 -8.25 4.41 0.10
N TYR A 20 -9.10 4.06 -0.86
CA TYR A 20 -10.17 4.93 -1.32
C TYR A 20 -9.63 6.30 -1.70
N GLY A 21 -8.46 6.30 -2.33
CA GLY A 21 -7.87 7.55 -2.78
C GLY A 21 -7.16 8.35 -1.72
N VAL A 22 -7.08 7.84 -0.50
CA VAL A 22 -6.44 8.55 0.60
C VAL A 22 -5.13 7.87 0.94
N PHE A 23 -4.06 8.65 1.00
CA PHE A 23 -2.73 8.13 1.29
C PHE A 23 -2.69 7.47 2.65
N GLN A 24 -2.08 6.30 2.73
CA GLN A 24 -1.95 5.57 3.98
C GLN A 24 -0.51 5.51 4.45
N PHE A 25 0.37 4.98 3.61
CA PHE A 25 1.78 4.84 3.99
C PHE A 25 2.59 4.59 2.73
N SER A 26 3.90 4.61 2.89
CA SER A 26 4.79 4.30 1.77
C SER A 26 5.77 3.21 2.17
N ALA A 27 6.35 2.57 1.16
CA ALA A 27 7.31 1.50 1.36
C ALA A 27 8.31 1.54 0.22
N ASP A 28 9.43 0.86 0.40
CA ASP A 28 10.47 0.86 -0.63
C ASP A 28 10.18 -0.12 -1.75
N THR A 29 9.48 -1.21 -1.44
CA THR A 29 9.18 -2.23 -2.44
C THR A 29 7.75 -2.70 -2.28
N ILE A 30 7.25 -3.35 -3.31
CA ILE A 30 5.92 -3.95 -3.28
C ILE A 30 5.82 -4.99 -2.17
N SER A 31 6.86 -5.79 -2.02
CA SER A 31 6.90 -6.82 -1.01
C SER A 31 6.75 -6.22 0.38
N GLU A 32 7.47 -5.16 0.62
CA GLU A 32 7.42 -4.46 1.89
C GLU A 32 6.05 -3.84 2.12
N ALA A 33 5.49 -3.27 1.06
CA ALA A 33 4.18 -2.68 1.14
C ALA A 33 3.13 -3.72 1.53
N GLN A 34 3.23 -4.91 0.96
CA GLN A 34 2.30 -5.97 1.26
C GLN A 34 2.40 -6.43 2.71
N GLU A 35 3.61 -6.52 3.22
CA GLU A 35 3.81 -6.90 4.61
C GLU A 35 3.23 -5.86 5.56
N GLU A 36 3.49 -4.60 5.26
CA GLU A 36 2.98 -3.51 6.07
C GLU A 36 1.46 -3.51 6.04
N LEU A 37 0.90 -3.80 4.89
CA LEU A 37 -0.53 -3.79 4.73
C LEU A 37 -1.19 -4.86 5.59
N GLN A 38 -0.57 -6.01 5.71
CA GLN A 38 -1.09 -7.06 6.56
C GLN A 38 -1.19 -6.61 8.00
N ASP A 39 -0.15 -5.98 8.50
CA ASP A 39 -0.16 -5.47 9.86
C ASP A 39 -1.18 -4.37 10.01
N PHE A 40 -1.25 -3.52 9.01
CA PHE A 40 -2.11 -2.36 9.03
C PHE A 40 -3.57 -2.76 9.06
N ALA A 41 -3.90 -3.83 8.35
CA ALA A 41 -5.27 -4.26 8.18
C ALA A 41 -5.75 -5.27 9.21
N SER A 42 -4.86 -5.77 10.03
CA SER A 42 -5.26 -6.82 10.96
C SER A 42 -5.87 -6.28 12.26
#